data_756ce00dba1d2eb6197e61fbfd5d577e
#
_entry.id   756ce00dba1d2eb6197e61fbfd5d577e
#
_cell.length_a   1.000
_cell.length_b   1.000
_cell.length_c   1.000
_cell.angle_alpha   90.00
_cell.angle_beta   90.00
_cell.angle_gamma   90.00
#
_symmetry.space_group_name_H-M   'P 1'
#
loop_
_entity.id
_entity.type
_entity.pdbx_description
1 polymer ?
#
loop_
_entity_poly.entity_id
_entity_poly.type
_entity_poly.pdbx_seq_one_letter_code
_entity_poly.pdbx_strand_id
1 'polypeptide(L)'
;MHKFICTWGAILALGVTFPAAAHDRARTPVRVPDLPGFVTLKCDFHTHTVFSDGKVWPDIRAEEAWREGLDAIAITDHIEHQPHKNDLPTAHNRSYEIARGHGEALQLLVIPGSEITRSMPPGHLNAIFLQDARKLDVPDWREAVAEARRQGAFIFYNHPGWRGQQPDGRARWYPEHDELLAKDQLHGVEVVNEREYYPEAHAWCLEKNLTMLSNSDIHNPIGLDYDLHLGDRRPLTLAFARERSRQAIREALFARRTVVLAGNRLVGREEHVRPLFERSLRILTPQVRIRGTGRAYVQIHNESDIPYQLRITGSDPDLAFPQELRLPAGRVALLEVRGRGKDREGRRMVQVSCQVTNVLVRPETPLAATLEFEVTLSPQP
;
A
#
# COMPACT_ATOMS: atom_id res chain seq x y z
N MET A 1 79.07 -0.76 46.58
CA MET A 1 78.52 -0.32 45.27
C MET A 1 77.58 -1.42 44.73
N HIS A 2 76.30 -1.33 45.01
CA HIS A 2 75.31 -2.27 44.52
C HIS A 2 74.41 -1.52 43.45
N LYS A 3 74.42 -2.01 42.22
CA LYS A 3 73.59 -1.48 41.15
C LYS A 3 72.21 -2.18 41.18
N PHE A 4 71.16 -1.43 41.41
CA PHE A 4 69.77 -1.88 41.22
C PHE A 4 69.41 -1.77 39.73
N ILE A 5 68.99 -2.86 39.14
CA ILE A 5 68.45 -2.94 37.83
C ILE A 5 66.89 -2.92 37.96
N CYS A 6 66.25 -1.82 37.52
CA CYS A 6 64.82 -1.77 37.45
C CYS A 6 64.36 -2.34 36.06
N THR A 7 63.67 -3.46 36.11
CA THR A 7 62.99 -4.04 34.94
C THR A 7 61.58 -3.47 34.86
N TRP A 8 61.28 -2.71 33.77
CA TRP A 8 59.94 -2.24 33.44
C TRP A 8 59.20 -3.37 32.72
N GLY A 9 58.18 -3.92 33.37
CA GLY A 9 57.24 -4.85 32.73
C GLY A 9 56.21 -4.06 31.92
N ALA A 10 56.19 -4.25 30.60
CA ALA A 10 55.14 -3.71 29.71
C ALA A 10 53.85 -4.55 29.91
N ILE A 11 52.81 -3.93 30.44
CA ILE A 11 51.47 -4.52 30.50
C ILE A 11 50.82 -4.29 29.08
N LEU A 12 50.70 -5.36 28.29
CA LEU A 12 49.90 -5.38 27.08
C LEU A 12 48.42 -5.44 27.49
N ALA A 13 47.72 -4.32 27.40
CA ALA A 13 46.27 -4.30 27.52
C ALA A 13 45.65 -4.85 26.21
N LEU A 14 45.22 -6.10 26.21
CA LEU A 14 44.36 -6.65 25.18
C LEU A 14 42.99 -5.92 25.25
N GLY A 15 42.77 -4.97 24.36
CA GLY A 15 41.47 -4.35 24.14
C GLY A 15 40.50 -5.38 23.56
N VAL A 16 39.66 -5.98 24.39
CA VAL A 16 38.52 -6.77 23.94
C VAL A 16 37.47 -5.77 23.36
N THR A 17 37.51 -5.58 22.06
CA THR A 17 36.40 -4.90 21.36
C THR A 17 35.22 -5.84 21.33
N PHE A 18 34.25 -5.65 22.23
CA PHE A 18 32.93 -6.24 22.07
C PHE A 18 32.31 -5.65 20.78
N PRO A 19 31.87 -6.46 19.79
CA PRO A 19 31.07 -5.96 18.74
C PRO A 19 29.82 -5.36 19.42
N ALA A 20 29.52 -4.09 19.17
CA ALA A 20 28.24 -3.51 19.54
C ALA A 20 27.18 -4.45 18.97
N ALA A 21 26.40 -5.08 19.86
CA ALA A 21 25.27 -5.89 19.43
C ALA A 21 24.43 -5.00 18.52
N ALA A 22 24.44 -5.26 17.22
CA ALA A 22 23.49 -4.67 16.31
C ALA A 22 22.13 -5.13 16.85
N HIS A 23 21.37 -4.19 17.42
CA HIS A 23 19.99 -4.47 17.77
C HIS A 23 19.33 -4.92 16.48
N ASP A 24 18.94 -6.21 16.41
CA ASP A 24 18.20 -6.75 15.26
C ASP A 24 16.94 -5.91 15.11
N ARG A 25 16.97 -4.98 14.16
CA ARG A 25 15.82 -4.14 13.85
C ARG A 25 14.81 -5.01 13.13
N ALA A 26 13.76 -5.41 13.84
CA ALA A 26 12.71 -6.24 13.26
C ALA A 26 11.97 -5.46 12.17
N ARG A 27 12.00 -5.98 10.95
CA ARG A 27 11.20 -5.54 9.83
C ARG A 27 10.12 -6.58 9.56
N THR A 28 8.88 -6.16 9.37
CA THR A 28 7.76 -7.03 9.00
C THR A 28 7.47 -6.86 7.51
N PRO A 29 8.01 -7.73 6.63
CA PRO A 29 7.75 -7.61 5.20
C PRO A 29 6.27 -7.77 4.87
N VAL A 30 5.77 -7.00 3.91
CA VAL A 30 4.43 -7.16 3.33
C VAL A 30 4.56 -7.97 2.05
N ARG A 31 4.07 -9.22 2.07
CA ARG A 31 4.13 -10.12 0.92
C ARG A 31 2.96 -9.86 -0.02
N VAL A 32 3.27 -9.28 -1.16
CA VAL A 32 2.35 -9.03 -2.26
C VAL A 32 3.06 -9.49 -3.53
N PRO A 33 2.43 -10.25 -4.42
CA PRO A 33 3.09 -10.74 -5.63
C PRO A 33 3.46 -9.61 -6.59
N ASP A 34 4.53 -9.82 -7.32
CA ASP A 34 4.91 -8.97 -8.43
C ASP A 34 4.01 -9.23 -9.64
N LEU A 35 3.77 -8.19 -10.46
CA LEU A 35 3.08 -8.34 -11.73
C LEU A 35 4.07 -8.60 -12.88
N PRO A 36 3.64 -9.22 -14.00
CA PRO A 36 4.53 -9.46 -15.12
C PRO A 36 5.20 -8.18 -15.61
N GLY A 37 6.54 -8.14 -15.54
CA GLY A 37 7.35 -6.98 -15.93
C GLY A 37 7.43 -5.84 -14.91
N PHE A 38 6.88 -6.02 -13.70
CA PHE A 38 6.90 -5.00 -12.65
C PHE A 38 7.14 -5.62 -11.27
N VAL A 39 7.89 -4.92 -10.43
CA VAL A 39 7.99 -5.17 -9.00
C VAL A 39 6.89 -4.39 -8.27
N THR A 40 6.29 -5.00 -7.25
CA THR A 40 5.23 -4.39 -6.45
C THR A 40 5.83 -3.69 -5.25
N LEU A 41 5.86 -2.36 -5.28
CA LEU A 41 6.39 -1.53 -4.20
C LEU A 41 5.28 -1.04 -3.27
N LYS A 42 5.48 -1.20 -1.96
CA LYS A 42 4.57 -0.78 -0.90
C LYS A 42 4.94 0.64 -0.49
N CYS A 43 4.04 1.58 -0.76
CA CYS A 43 4.32 3.00 -0.63
C CYS A 43 3.27 3.70 0.23
N ASP A 44 3.72 4.77 0.92
CA ASP A 44 2.86 5.75 1.58
C ASP A 44 3.34 7.14 1.18
N PHE A 45 2.48 7.89 0.49
CA PHE A 45 2.85 9.17 -0.12
C PHE A 45 2.30 10.39 0.63
N HIS A 46 1.78 10.18 1.86
CA HIS A 46 1.22 11.24 2.69
C HIS A 46 1.58 11.00 4.16
N THR A 47 2.62 11.68 4.64
CA THR A 47 3.11 11.55 6.01
C THR A 47 3.62 12.88 6.56
N HIS A 48 3.39 13.12 7.86
CA HIS A 48 3.74 14.34 8.55
C HIS A 48 4.79 14.11 9.62
N THR A 49 5.56 15.16 9.92
CA THR A 49 6.60 15.18 10.95
C THR A 49 6.46 16.43 11.83
N VAL A 50 7.35 16.59 12.82
CA VAL A 50 7.42 17.80 13.66
C VAL A 50 7.73 19.09 12.88
N PHE A 51 8.06 18.98 11.59
CA PHE A 51 8.24 20.14 10.72
C PHE A 51 6.92 20.71 10.18
N SER A 52 5.80 20.06 10.45
CA SER A 52 4.44 20.61 10.39
C SER A 52 3.72 20.31 11.71
N ASP A 53 2.66 19.59 11.72
CA ASP A 53 1.84 19.26 12.89
C ASP A 53 1.94 17.79 13.33
N GLY A 54 2.81 17.02 12.68
CA GLY A 54 3.17 15.66 13.10
C GLY A 54 3.94 15.67 14.42
N LYS A 55 3.96 14.53 15.11
CA LYS A 55 4.53 14.38 16.45
C LYS A 55 5.82 13.56 16.49
N VAL A 56 6.36 13.17 15.33
CA VAL A 56 7.59 12.39 15.26
C VAL A 56 8.66 13.10 14.44
N TRP A 57 9.91 12.80 14.78
CA TRP A 57 11.05 13.29 14.02
C TRP A 57 11.15 12.59 12.66
N PRO A 58 11.66 13.24 11.60
CA PRO A 58 11.64 12.68 10.23
C PRO A 58 12.36 11.34 10.05
N ASP A 59 13.47 11.11 10.77
CA ASP A 59 14.18 9.83 10.75
C ASP A 59 13.38 8.71 11.44
N ILE A 60 12.63 9.04 12.50
CA ILE A 60 11.69 8.10 13.15
C ILE A 60 10.56 7.74 12.19
N ARG A 61 10.02 8.70 11.42
CA ARG A 61 9.01 8.42 10.40
C ARG A 61 9.52 7.44 9.33
N ALA A 62 10.79 7.60 8.92
CA ALA A 62 11.44 6.66 8.00
C ALA A 62 11.66 5.27 8.65
N GLU A 63 12.08 5.22 9.92
CA GLU A 63 12.26 3.97 10.66
C GLU A 63 10.94 3.21 10.80
N GLU A 64 9.83 3.88 11.15
CA GLU A 64 8.50 3.27 11.25
C GLU A 64 8.09 2.62 9.94
N ALA A 65 8.18 3.35 8.84
CA ALA A 65 7.82 2.84 7.51
C ALA A 65 8.65 1.61 7.12
N TRP A 66 9.96 1.65 7.37
CA TRP A 66 10.83 0.51 7.11
C TRP A 66 10.45 -0.71 7.95
N ARG A 67 10.17 -0.53 9.25
CA ARG A 67 9.75 -1.62 10.15
C ARG A 67 8.46 -2.29 9.71
N GLU A 68 7.52 -1.51 9.19
CA GLU A 68 6.25 -2.01 8.65
C GLU A 68 6.37 -2.65 7.26
N GLY A 69 7.58 -2.68 6.68
CA GLY A 69 7.84 -3.34 5.41
C GLY A 69 7.59 -2.50 4.17
N LEU A 70 7.44 -1.17 4.31
CA LEU A 70 7.31 -0.28 3.16
C LEU A 70 8.60 -0.22 2.35
N ASP A 71 8.46 0.04 1.05
CA ASP A 71 9.56 0.25 0.11
C ASP A 71 9.84 1.74 -0.12
N ALA A 72 8.80 2.58 0.03
CA ALA A 72 8.92 4.03 -0.13
C ALA A 72 7.94 4.79 0.75
N ILE A 73 8.38 6.00 1.19
CA ILE A 73 7.50 7.03 1.77
C ILE A 73 7.76 8.37 1.11
N ALA A 74 6.75 9.24 1.08
CA ALA A 74 6.97 10.66 0.86
C ALA A 74 6.85 11.43 2.19
N ILE A 75 7.73 12.39 2.39
CA ILE A 75 7.60 13.37 3.47
C ILE A 75 6.83 14.56 2.89
N THR A 76 5.66 14.83 3.45
CA THR A 76 4.70 15.80 2.89
C THR A 76 4.19 16.77 3.94
N ASP A 77 5.11 17.25 4.79
CA ASP A 77 4.79 18.31 5.77
C ASP A 77 4.07 19.48 5.11
N HIS A 78 3.10 20.06 5.81
CA HIS A 78 2.33 21.22 5.37
C HIS A 78 3.22 22.43 5.03
N ILE A 79 2.90 23.13 3.96
CA ILE A 79 3.51 24.44 3.64
C ILE A 79 2.99 25.51 4.61
N GLU A 80 1.67 25.64 4.75
CA GLU A 80 1.04 26.76 5.43
C GLU A 80 0.79 26.52 6.92
N HIS A 81 0.69 25.24 7.32
CA HIS A 81 0.38 24.87 8.71
C HIS A 81 1.65 24.43 9.46
N GLN A 82 2.26 25.36 10.20
CA GLN A 82 3.52 25.19 10.91
C GLN A 82 3.34 25.51 12.41
N PRO A 83 2.62 24.69 13.20
CA PRO A 83 2.34 24.99 14.61
C PRO A 83 3.61 25.05 15.47
N HIS A 84 4.68 24.36 15.08
CA HIS A 84 5.95 24.31 15.82
C HIS A 84 6.99 25.35 15.34
N LYS A 85 6.60 26.32 14.50
CA LYS A 85 7.53 27.30 13.90
C LYS A 85 8.33 28.17 14.90
N ASN A 86 7.85 28.27 16.14
CA ASN A 86 8.56 29.02 17.21
C ASN A 86 9.71 28.17 17.81
N ASP A 87 9.65 26.86 17.72
CA ASP A 87 10.63 25.91 18.27
C ASP A 87 11.51 25.34 17.16
N LEU A 88 10.97 25.16 15.97
CA LEU A 88 11.66 24.62 14.80
C LEU A 88 11.64 25.64 13.65
N PRO A 89 12.80 25.95 13.03
CA PRO A 89 12.84 26.83 11.87
C PRO A 89 11.97 26.29 10.74
N THR A 90 11.17 27.14 10.11
CA THR A 90 10.43 26.82 8.90
C THR A 90 11.41 26.60 7.75
N ALA A 91 11.64 25.34 7.41
CA ALA A 91 12.55 24.92 6.35
C ALA A 91 11.95 23.69 5.62
N HIS A 92 11.05 23.96 4.67
CA HIS A 92 10.20 22.96 4.01
C HIS A 92 10.94 21.78 3.35
N ASN A 93 12.25 21.90 3.08
CA ASN A 93 13.04 20.78 2.57
C ASN A 93 13.69 19.94 3.69
N ARG A 94 13.76 20.49 4.93
CA ARG A 94 14.63 19.94 5.98
C ARG A 94 14.15 18.58 6.49
N SER A 95 12.86 18.38 6.63
CA SER A 95 12.29 17.10 7.05
C SER A 95 12.64 15.97 6.07
N TYR A 96 12.49 16.24 4.77
CA TYR A 96 12.93 15.29 3.74
C TYR A 96 14.44 14.99 3.82
N GLU A 97 15.29 16.00 3.98
CA GLU A 97 16.76 15.83 4.07
C GLU A 97 17.15 14.91 5.23
N ILE A 98 16.52 15.09 6.40
CA ILE A 98 16.75 14.24 7.59
C ILE A 98 16.26 12.82 7.33
N ALA A 99 15.00 12.65 6.88
CA ALA A 99 14.42 11.35 6.60
C ALA A 99 15.20 10.58 5.54
N ARG A 100 15.67 11.30 4.48
CA ARG A 100 16.44 10.69 3.39
C ARG A 100 17.72 10.04 3.90
N GLY A 101 18.50 10.74 4.72
CA GLY A 101 19.77 10.20 5.23
C GLY A 101 19.57 8.90 6.01
N HIS A 102 18.53 8.84 6.83
CA HIS A 102 18.18 7.63 7.56
C HIS A 102 17.60 6.53 6.64
N GLY A 103 16.73 6.91 5.70
CA GLY A 103 16.15 6.00 4.72
C GLY A 103 17.20 5.33 3.84
N GLU A 104 18.24 6.06 3.41
CA GLU A 104 19.35 5.49 2.63
C GLU A 104 20.07 4.38 3.41
N ALA A 105 20.32 4.57 4.71
CA ALA A 105 20.92 3.55 5.57
C ALA A 105 20.04 2.30 5.75
N LEU A 106 18.71 2.47 5.66
CA LEU A 106 17.70 1.39 5.75
C LEU A 106 17.31 0.82 4.39
N GLN A 107 17.84 1.35 3.30
CA GLN A 107 17.39 1.04 1.94
C GLN A 107 15.89 1.33 1.71
N LEU A 108 15.31 2.31 2.41
CA LEU A 108 13.98 2.85 2.19
C LEU A 108 14.06 4.02 1.20
N LEU A 109 13.20 4.04 0.20
CA LEU A 109 13.10 5.14 -0.75
C LEU A 109 12.32 6.29 -0.13
N VAL A 110 12.99 7.37 0.24
CA VAL A 110 12.34 8.59 0.73
C VAL A 110 12.15 9.57 -0.42
N ILE A 111 10.92 10.04 -0.62
CA ILE A 111 10.51 10.91 -1.72
C ILE A 111 10.29 12.33 -1.17
N PRO A 112 10.89 13.37 -1.79
CA PRO A 112 10.64 14.75 -1.39
C PRO A 112 9.23 15.17 -1.80
N GLY A 113 8.51 15.78 -0.88
CA GLY A 113 7.17 16.28 -1.11
C GLY A 113 6.78 17.38 -0.16
N SER A 114 5.59 17.88 -0.32
CA SER A 114 4.95 18.80 0.64
C SER A 114 3.45 18.83 0.40
N GLU A 115 2.70 19.17 1.41
CA GLU A 115 1.26 19.40 1.31
C GLU A 115 0.96 20.89 1.17
N ILE A 116 0.31 21.26 0.07
CA ILE A 116 -0.28 22.58 -0.18
C ILE A 116 -1.63 22.59 0.54
N THR A 117 -1.72 23.25 1.68
CA THR A 117 -2.82 23.18 2.63
C THR A 117 -3.74 24.36 2.46
N ARG A 118 -4.91 24.16 1.86
CA ARG A 118 -5.87 25.22 1.57
C ARG A 118 -7.28 24.83 1.99
N SER A 119 -8.10 25.85 2.23
CA SER A 119 -9.53 25.62 2.44
C SER A 119 -10.18 25.03 1.17
N MET A 120 -11.25 24.26 1.35
CA MET A 120 -12.04 23.75 0.26
C MET A 120 -12.92 24.83 -0.37
N PRO A 121 -12.95 25.02 -1.70
CA PRO A 121 -12.06 24.42 -2.70
C PRO A 121 -10.71 25.15 -2.85
N PRO A 122 -9.62 24.56 -3.34
CA PRO A 122 -9.50 23.20 -3.86
C PRO A 122 -9.29 22.15 -2.77
N GLY A 123 -9.08 22.52 -1.50
CA GLY A 123 -8.68 21.63 -0.42
C GLY A 123 -7.18 21.39 -0.38
N HIS A 124 -6.77 20.32 0.26
CA HIS A 124 -5.37 19.95 0.40
C HIS A 124 -4.88 19.15 -0.81
N LEU A 125 -3.67 19.47 -1.25
CA LEU A 125 -3.03 18.85 -2.40
C LEU A 125 -1.60 18.45 -2.04
N ASN A 126 -1.25 17.19 -2.16
CA ASN A 126 0.14 16.78 -2.07
C ASN A 126 0.86 16.94 -3.41
N ALA A 127 2.07 17.49 -3.36
CA ALA A 127 3.03 17.51 -4.46
C ALA A 127 4.26 16.71 -4.06
N ILE A 128 4.55 15.61 -4.75
CA ILE A 128 5.70 14.74 -4.48
C ILE A 128 6.67 14.73 -5.66
N PHE A 129 7.94 14.34 -5.41
CA PHE A 129 9.09 14.46 -6.31
C PHE A 129 9.51 15.92 -6.55
N LEU A 130 9.31 16.77 -5.56
CA LEU A 130 9.75 18.17 -5.58
C LEU A 130 11.29 18.27 -5.61
N GLN A 131 11.78 19.34 -6.22
CA GLN A 131 13.20 19.74 -6.14
C GLN A 131 13.42 20.73 -4.98
N ASP A 132 12.46 21.62 -4.74
CA ASP A 132 12.53 22.64 -3.72
C ASP A 132 11.11 23.04 -3.25
N ALA A 133 10.68 22.49 -2.10
CA ALA A 133 9.37 22.75 -1.51
C ALA A 133 9.20 24.21 -1.05
N ARG A 134 10.30 24.94 -0.71
CA ARG A 134 10.26 26.35 -0.28
C ARG A 134 9.61 27.27 -1.30
N LYS A 135 9.66 26.90 -2.59
CA LYS A 135 9.06 27.68 -3.68
C LYS A 135 7.54 27.59 -3.74
N LEU A 136 6.95 26.66 -2.97
CA LEU A 136 5.50 26.50 -2.86
C LEU A 136 4.91 27.42 -1.78
N ASP A 137 5.74 28.03 -0.92
CA ASP A 137 5.31 28.96 0.12
C ASP A 137 4.96 30.33 -0.51
N VAL A 138 3.82 30.39 -1.15
CA VAL A 138 3.26 31.57 -1.83
C VAL A 138 1.79 31.74 -1.49
N PRO A 139 1.25 32.98 -1.45
CA PRO A 139 -0.13 33.22 -1.02
C PRO A 139 -1.19 32.57 -1.93
N ASP A 140 -0.99 32.60 -3.23
CA ASP A 140 -1.94 32.01 -4.20
C ASP A 140 -1.66 30.51 -4.39
N TRP A 141 -2.63 29.67 -4.08
CA TRP A 141 -2.53 28.21 -4.26
C TRP A 141 -2.29 27.82 -5.72
N ARG A 142 -2.81 28.58 -6.68
CA ARG A 142 -2.59 28.32 -8.10
C ARG A 142 -1.13 28.50 -8.49
N GLU A 143 -0.46 29.49 -7.91
CA GLU A 143 0.98 29.70 -8.10
C GLU A 143 1.78 28.56 -7.46
N ALA A 144 1.41 28.12 -6.25
CA ALA A 144 2.04 26.98 -5.58
C ALA A 144 1.95 25.70 -6.42
N VAL A 145 0.74 25.37 -6.93
CA VAL A 145 0.52 24.20 -7.75
C VAL A 145 1.24 24.30 -9.12
N ALA A 146 1.22 25.50 -9.74
CA ALA A 146 1.94 25.72 -11.00
C ALA A 146 3.46 25.56 -10.82
N GLU A 147 4.00 26.03 -9.70
CA GLU A 147 5.41 25.82 -9.35
C GLU A 147 5.73 24.33 -9.12
N ALA A 148 4.90 23.62 -8.37
CA ALA A 148 5.06 22.18 -8.18
C ALA A 148 5.06 21.43 -9.54
N ARG A 149 4.13 21.79 -10.44
CA ARG A 149 4.06 21.23 -11.79
C ARG A 149 5.32 21.55 -12.61
N ARG A 150 5.83 22.78 -12.50
CA ARG A 150 7.08 23.22 -13.18
C ARG A 150 8.30 22.41 -12.72
N GLN A 151 8.32 22.00 -11.45
CA GLN A 151 9.35 21.10 -10.90
C GLN A 151 9.17 19.64 -11.35
N GLY A 152 8.08 19.31 -12.04
CA GLY A 152 7.76 17.98 -12.50
C GLY A 152 7.17 17.09 -11.41
N ALA A 153 6.60 17.68 -10.36
CA ALA A 153 5.95 16.94 -9.28
C ALA A 153 4.74 16.13 -9.78
N PHE A 154 4.47 15.03 -9.11
CA PHE A 154 3.19 14.34 -9.15
C PHE A 154 2.29 14.97 -8.09
N ILE A 155 1.13 15.48 -8.51
CA ILE A 155 0.21 16.23 -7.65
C ILE A 155 -1.07 15.44 -7.50
N PHE A 156 -1.58 15.32 -6.27
CA PHE A 156 -2.83 14.59 -6.02
C PHE A 156 -3.70 15.27 -4.95
N TYR A 157 -5.00 15.04 -5.05
CA TYR A 157 -6.02 15.55 -4.15
C TYR A 157 -6.12 14.65 -2.92
N ASN A 158 -5.91 15.25 -1.74
CA ASN A 158 -5.87 14.57 -0.44
C ASN A 158 -7.28 14.41 0.13
N HIS A 159 -7.53 13.31 0.86
CA HIS A 159 -8.69 13.07 1.73
C HIS A 159 -9.96 13.85 1.35
N PRO A 160 -10.53 13.63 0.14
CA PRO A 160 -11.57 14.50 -0.46
C PRO A 160 -12.89 14.59 0.32
N GLY A 161 -13.11 13.68 1.26
CA GLY A 161 -14.24 13.67 2.18
C GLY A 161 -13.89 13.95 3.63
N TRP A 162 -12.68 14.46 3.91
CA TRP A 162 -12.26 14.75 5.28
C TRP A 162 -13.23 15.69 6.01
N ARG A 163 -13.72 15.25 7.19
CA ARG A 163 -14.81 15.94 7.90
C ARG A 163 -14.45 17.34 8.38
N GLY A 164 -13.16 17.66 8.49
CA GLY A 164 -12.71 19.03 8.79
C GLY A 164 -13.07 20.06 7.71
N GLN A 165 -13.20 19.62 6.45
CA GLN A 165 -13.59 20.46 5.31
C GLN A 165 -14.90 20.01 4.64
N GLN A 166 -15.33 18.76 4.84
CA GLN A 166 -16.56 18.17 4.34
C GLN A 166 -17.33 17.56 5.53
N PRO A 167 -18.13 18.32 6.28
CA PRO A 167 -18.72 17.87 7.54
C PRO A 167 -19.57 16.59 7.45
N ASP A 168 -20.15 16.29 6.27
CA ASP A 168 -20.91 15.07 6.04
C ASP A 168 -20.03 13.86 5.62
N GLY A 169 -18.71 14.06 5.48
CA GLY A 169 -17.76 13.01 5.12
C GLY A 169 -17.81 12.59 3.65
N ARG A 170 -18.56 13.32 2.80
CA ARG A 170 -18.70 12.98 1.37
C ARG A 170 -17.67 13.70 0.54
N ALA A 171 -16.95 12.96 -0.29
CA ALA A 171 -16.02 13.53 -1.23
C ALA A 171 -16.74 14.37 -2.29
N ARG A 172 -16.19 15.54 -2.63
CA ARG A 172 -16.74 16.47 -3.62
C ARG A 172 -15.69 16.87 -4.65
N TRP A 173 -16.17 16.97 -5.89
CA TRP A 173 -15.39 17.52 -6.99
C TRP A 173 -15.88 18.94 -7.31
N TYR A 174 -14.95 19.90 -7.35
CA TYR A 174 -15.24 21.31 -7.56
C TYR A 174 -14.68 21.80 -8.91
N PRO A 175 -15.15 22.95 -9.43
CA PRO A 175 -14.61 23.54 -10.66
C PRO A 175 -13.10 23.76 -10.64
N GLU A 176 -12.52 24.04 -9.45
CA GLU A 176 -11.08 24.19 -9.24
C GLU A 176 -10.31 22.91 -9.56
N HIS A 177 -10.89 21.75 -9.30
CA HIS A 177 -10.28 20.45 -9.67
C HIS A 177 -10.33 20.22 -11.19
N ASP A 178 -11.39 20.67 -11.87
CA ASP A 178 -11.45 20.64 -13.35
C ASP A 178 -10.44 21.62 -13.96
N GLU A 179 -10.23 22.79 -13.34
CA GLU A 179 -9.17 23.74 -13.72
C GLU A 179 -7.78 23.09 -13.62
N LEU A 180 -7.47 22.44 -12.49
CA LEU A 180 -6.21 21.74 -12.28
C LEU A 180 -6.00 20.59 -13.28
N LEU A 181 -7.05 19.82 -13.53
CA LEU A 181 -7.01 18.71 -14.48
C LEU A 181 -6.74 19.21 -15.91
N ALA A 182 -7.43 20.27 -16.34
CA ALA A 182 -7.25 20.87 -17.67
C ALA A 182 -5.82 21.42 -17.89
N LYS A 183 -5.14 21.83 -16.82
CA LYS A 183 -3.76 22.35 -16.85
C LYS A 183 -2.70 21.26 -16.62
N ASP A 184 -3.06 19.98 -16.57
CA ASP A 184 -2.16 18.87 -16.20
C ASP A 184 -1.47 19.11 -14.85
N GLN A 185 -2.24 19.59 -13.88
CA GLN A 185 -1.79 19.95 -12.51
C GLN A 185 -2.44 19.06 -11.44
N LEU A 186 -3.25 18.06 -11.84
CA LEU A 186 -3.83 17.05 -10.96
C LEU A 186 -3.70 15.68 -11.61
N HIS A 187 -3.01 14.76 -10.96
CA HIS A 187 -2.64 13.47 -11.52
C HIS A 187 -3.28 12.28 -10.79
N GLY A 188 -3.68 12.47 -9.54
CA GLY A 188 -4.24 11.40 -8.70
C GLY A 188 -5.18 11.93 -7.62
N VAL A 189 -5.84 11.01 -6.94
CA VAL A 189 -6.72 11.29 -5.79
C VAL A 189 -6.53 10.20 -4.74
N GLU A 190 -6.58 10.55 -3.46
CA GLU A 190 -6.70 9.58 -2.39
C GLU A 190 -8.09 8.96 -2.40
N VAL A 191 -8.14 7.70 -2.83
CA VAL A 191 -9.33 6.85 -2.78
C VAL A 191 -9.56 6.32 -1.37
N VAL A 192 -8.46 6.16 -0.63
CA VAL A 192 -8.46 5.91 0.82
C VAL A 192 -7.45 6.84 1.47
N ASN A 193 -7.86 7.48 2.57
CA ASN A 193 -6.97 8.18 3.47
C ASN A 193 -7.26 7.69 4.90
N GLU A 194 -6.22 7.45 5.70
CA GLU A 194 -6.35 6.78 6.99
C GLU A 194 -7.17 5.48 6.88
N ARG A 195 -8.41 5.47 7.38
CA ARG A 195 -9.33 4.32 7.33
C ARG A 195 -10.56 4.58 6.45
N GLU A 196 -10.67 5.79 5.91
CA GLU A 196 -11.85 6.24 5.16
C GLU A 196 -11.70 5.91 3.67
N TYR A 197 -12.66 5.19 3.13
CA TYR A 197 -12.79 4.92 1.70
C TYR A 197 -13.78 5.88 1.08
N TYR A 198 -13.38 6.53 0.00
CA TYR A 198 -14.18 7.50 -0.75
C TYR A 198 -14.64 6.91 -2.10
N PRO A 199 -15.87 6.36 -2.18
CA PRO A 199 -16.39 5.77 -3.42
C PRO A 199 -16.48 6.78 -4.57
N GLU A 200 -16.77 8.05 -4.26
CA GLU A 200 -16.77 9.14 -5.25
C GLU A 200 -15.37 9.34 -5.87
N ALA A 201 -14.34 9.36 -5.04
CA ALA A 201 -12.94 9.47 -5.51
C ALA A 201 -12.53 8.28 -6.38
N HIS A 202 -12.97 7.06 -6.03
CA HIS A 202 -12.78 5.88 -6.86
C HIS A 202 -13.44 6.04 -8.24
N ALA A 203 -14.69 6.53 -8.28
CA ALA A 203 -15.39 6.82 -9.54
C ALA A 203 -14.65 7.86 -10.38
N TRP A 204 -14.23 8.99 -9.78
CA TRP A 204 -13.48 10.04 -10.49
C TRP A 204 -12.16 9.53 -11.07
N CYS A 205 -11.43 8.68 -10.34
CA CYS A 205 -10.20 8.10 -10.84
C CYS A 205 -10.42 7.25 -12.11
N LEU A 206 -11.56 6.56 -12.21
CA LEU A 206 -11.92 5.78 -13.38
C LEU A 206 -12.39 6.69 -14.54
N GLU A 207 -13.26 7.63 -14.25
CA GLU A 207 -13.89 8.52 -15.23
C GLU A 207 -12.90 9.53 -15.84
N LYS A 208 -12.09 10.15 -14.98
CA LYS A 208 -11.14 11.20 -15.36
C LYS A 208 -9.72 10.66 -15.61
N ASN A 209 -9.55 9.34 -15.56
CA ASN A 209 -8.27 8.65 -15.77
C ASN A 209 -7.15 9.11 -14.84
N LEU A 210 -7.45 9.24 -13.53
CA LEU A 210 -6.53 9.65 -12.49
C LEU A 210 -5.92 8.43 -11.76
N THR A 211 -4.79 8.63 -11.11
CA THR A 211 -4.13 7.62 -10.29
C THR A 211 -4.87 7.44 -8.97
N MET A 212 -5.14 6.19 -8.60
CA MET A 212 -5.73 5.82 -7.32
C MET A 212 -4.63 5.70 -6.27
N LEU A 213 -4.78 6.42 -5.16
CA LEU A 213 -3.83 6.43 -4.06
C LEU A 213 -4.51 6.03 -2.75
N SER A 214 -3.71 5.52 -1.84
CA SER A 214 -4.09 5.24 -0.47
C SER A 214 -2.91 5.53 0.42
N ASN A 215 -3.10 6.43 1.37
CA ASN A 215 -2.04 6.95 2.21
C ASN A 215 -2.52 7.06 3.67
N SER A 216 -1.56 7.13 4.59
CA SER A 216 -1.87 7.12 6.01
C SER A 216 -2.21 8.50 6.57
N ASP A 217 -1.65 9.56 6.00
CA ASP A 217 -1.75 10.91 6.57
C ASP A 217 -1.31 10.95 8.05
N ILE A 218 -0.32 10.12 8.36
CA ILE A 218 0.09 9.84 9.74
C ILE A 218 0.74 11.04 10.41
N HIS A 219 0.18 11.48 11.51
CA HIS A 219 0.70 12.56 12.34
C HIS A 219 1.34 12.05 13.64
N ASN A 220 0.70 11.07 14.28
CA ASN A 220 1.17 10.46 15.52
C ASN A 220 2.31 9.44 15.26
N PRO A 221 3.02 8.98 16.31
CA PRO A 221 3.75 7.72 16.25
C PRO A 221 2.82 6.60 15.78
N ILE A 222 3.29 5.76 14.83
CA ILE A 222 2.45 4.79 14.13
C ILE A 222 1.67 3.84 15.07
N GLY A 223 2.28 3.44 16.18
CA GLY A 223 1.66 2.54 17.16
C GLY A 223 0.54 3.16 18.00
N LEU A 224 0.27 4.47 17.84
CA LEU A 224 -0.90 5.11 18.48
C LEU A 224 -2.14 5.05 17.56
N ASP A 225 -1.95 4.93 16.25
CA ASP A 225 -3.05 4.96 15.28
C ASP A 225 -3.35 3.57 14.70
N TYR A 226 -2.34 2.67 14.69
CA TYR A 226 -2.46 1.32 14.16
C TYR A 226 -1.94 0.27 15.14
N ASP A 227 -2.74 -0.73 15.48
CA ASP A 227 -2.32 -1.85 16.32
C ASP A 227 -1.56 -2.90 15.50
N LEU A 228 -0.28 -2.64 15.31
CA LEU A 228 0.61 -3.50 14.51
C LEU A 228 0.73 -4.92 15.09
N HIS A 229 0.52 -5.10 16.40
CA HIS A 229 0.58 -6.41 17.07
C HIS A 229 -0.62 -7.28 16.72
N LEU A 230 -1.77 -6.68 16.42
CA LEU A 230 -2.96 -7.38 15.95
C LEU A 230 -3.00 -7.54 14.42
N GLY A 231 -1.92 -7.14 13.72
CA GLY A 231 -1.84 -7.22 12.27
C GLY A 231 -2.54 -6.07 11.54
N ASP A 232 -2.94 -5.03 12.29
CA ASP A 232 -3.41 -3.79 11.70
C ASP A 232 -2.24 -3.07 11.02
N ARG A 233 -2.52 -2.28 9.98
CA ARG A 233 -1.50 -1.53 9.25
C ARG A 233 -2.08 -0.27 8.63
N ARG A 234 -1.20 0.70 8.39
CA ARG A 234 -1.55 1.86 7.58
C ARG A 234 -1.99 1.46 6.18
N PRO A 235 -2.86 2.23 5.52
CA PRO A 235 -3.17 2.03 4.12
C PRO A 235 -1.92 2.24 3.25
N LEU A 236 -1.84 1.50 2.15
CA LEU A 236 -0.69 1.48 1.25
C LEU A 236 -1.13 1.69 -0.18
N THR A 237 -0.37 2.48 -0.92
CA THR A 237 -0.39 2.46 -2.37
C THR A 237 0.59 1.40 -2.87
N LEU A 238 0.08 0.35 -3.51
CA LEU A 238 0.89 -0.63 -4.22
C LEU A 238 1.23 -0.05 -5.60
N ALA A 239 2.49 0.30 -5.82
CA ALA A 239 2.97 0.85 -7.08
C ALA A 239 3.67 -0.25 -7.90
N PHE A 240 3.25 -0.47 -9.15
CA PHE A 240 3.86 -1.46 -10.05
C PHE A 240 4.93 -0.76 -10.88
N ALA A 241 6.15 -0.83 -10.38
CA ALA A 241 7.33 -0.16 -10.93
C ALA A 241 8.20 -1.15 -11.71
N ARG A 242 8.96 -0.67 -12.70
CA ARG A 242 9.87 -1.52 -13.48
C ARG A 242 11.06 -2.00 -12.67
N GLU A 243 11.44 -1.21 -11.67
CA GLU A 243 12.53 -1.48 -10.74
C GLU A 243 12.28 -0.74 -9.42
N ARG A 244 13.08 -1.06 -8.39
CA ARG A 244 13.00 -0.39 -7.09
C ARG A 244 13.80 0.90 -7.09
N SER A 245 13.22 1.97 -7.67
CA SER A 245 13.81 3.32 -7.68
C SER A 245 12.73 4.40 -7.57
N ARG A 246 13.11 5.60 -7.09
CA ARG A 246 12.21 6.77 -7.02
C ARG A 246 11.69 7.14 -8.41
N GLN A 247 12.55 7.05 -9.43
CA GLN A 247 12.16 7.35 -10.81
C GLN A 247 11.13 6.36 -11.34
N ALA A 248 11.29 5.06 -11.07
CA ALA A 248 10.35 4.03 -11.50
C ALA A 248 9.01 4.13 -10.76
N ILE A 249 9.01 4.53 -9.47
CA ILE A 249 7.77 4.86 -8.73
C ILE A 249 7.08 6.06 -9.41
N ARG A 250 7.79 7.14 -9.69
CA ARG A 250 7.24 8.31 -10.37
C ARG A 250 6.60 7.93 -11.71
N GLU A 251 7.28 7.13 -12.52
CA GLU A 251 6.74 6.62 -13.78
C GLU A 251 5.47 5.78 -13.56
N ALA A 252 5.46 4.90 -12.55
CA ALA A 252 4.32 4.07 -12.23
C ALA A 252 3.09 4.92 -11.84
N LEU A 253 3.29 5.98 -11.04
CA LEU A 253 2.23 6.91 -10.64
C LEU A 253 1.66 7.65 -11.87
N PHE A 254 2.49 8.28 -12.71
CA PHE A 254 2.00 8.95 -13.91
C PHE A 254 1.33 7.99 -14.91
N ALA A 255 1.78 6.72 -14.93
CA ALA A 255 1.16 5.68 -15.75
C ALA A 255 -0.07 5.01 -15.07
N ARG A 256 -0.48 5.46 -13.88
CA ARG A 256 -1.64 4.94 -13.13
C ARG A 256 -1.53 3.45 -12.77
N ARG A 257 -0.31 2.92 -12.70
CA ARG A 257 -0.03 1.55 -12.32
C ARG A 257 0.00 1.41 -10.79
N THR A 258 -1.18 1.54 -10.19
CA THR A 258 -1.36 1.47 -8.74
C THR A 258 -2.58 0.65 -8.36
N VAL A 259 -2.53 0.10 -7.13
CA VAL A 259 -3.65 -0.52 -6.43
C VAL A 259 -3.62 -0.04 -4.98
N VAL A 260 -4.78 0.29 -4.46
CA VAL A 260 -4.99 0.67 -3.06
C VAL A 260 -5.11 -0.59 -2.20
N LEU A 261 -4.35 -0.66 -1.11
CA LEU A 261 -4.48 -1.67 -0.07
C LEU A 261 -4.78 -0.98 1.27
N ALA A 262 -6.00 -1.16 1.77
CA ALA A 262 -6.44 -0.59 3.04
C ALA A 262 -7.17 -1.64 3.89
N GLY A 263 -6.63 -1.93 5.06
CA GLY A 263 -7.08 -3.07 5.86
C GLY A 263 -7.00 -4.37 5.04
N ASN A 264 -8.16 -5.00 4.84
CA ASN A 264 -8.28 -6.23 4.03
C ASN A 264 -8.88 -5.96 2.63
N ARG A 265 -8.94 -4.72 2.18
CA ARG A 265 -9.57 -4.33 0.91
C ARG A 265 -8.52 -3.94 -0.12
N LEU A 266 -8.70 -4.42 -1.35
CA LEU A 266 -8.02 -3.90 -2.53
C LEU A 266 -8.99 -3.04 -3.35
N VAL A 267 -8.52 -1.91 -3.85
CA VAL A 267 -9.27 -1.05 -4.78
C VAL A 267 -8.34 -0.68 -5.93
N GLY A 268 -8.81 -0.87 -7.16
CA GLY A 268 -7.98 -0.54 -8.31
C GLY A 268 -8.60 -0.89 -9.65
N ARG A 269 -7.91 -0.53 -10.72
CA ARG A 269 -8.30 -0.93 -12.07
C ARG A 269 -8.21 -2.44 -12.21
N GLU A 270 -9.17 -3.03 -12.90
CA GLU A 270 -9.25 -4.50 -13.05
C GLU A 270 -7.98 -5.10 -13.66
N GLU A 271 -7.35 -4.39 -14.61
CA GLU A 271 -6.10 -4.80 -15.25
C GLU A 271 -4.92 -4.99 -14.28
N HIS A 272 -4.99 -4.41 -13.07
CA HIS A 272 -3.99 -4.55 -12.02
C HIS A 272 -4.44 -5.47 -10.88
N VAL A 273 -5.69 -5.33 -10.40
CA VAL A 273 -6.15 -6.14 -9.27
C VAL A 273 -6.39 -7.60 -9.65
N ARG A 274 -6.78 -7.89 -10.91
CA ARG A 274 -6.98 -9.25 -11.39
C ARG A 274 -5.68 -10.08 -11.34
N PRO A 275 -4.58 -9.68 -12.03
CA PRO A 275 -3.34 -10.45 -11.96
C PRO A 275 -2.75 -10.47 -10.55
N LEU A 276 -2.98 -9.43 -9.72
CA LEU A 276 -2.55 -9.42 -8.33
C LEU A 276 -3.25 -10.53 -7.52
N PHE A 277 -4.58 -10.67 -7.67
CA PHE A 277 -5.35 -11.74 -7.07
C PHE A 277 -4.93 -13.12 -7.57
N GLU A 278 -4.86 -13.31 -8.88
CA GLU A 278 -4.52 -14.60 -9.50
C GLU A 278 -3.13 -15.08 -9.08
N ARG A 279 -2.14 -14.19 -9.04
CA ARG A 279 -0.77 -14.52 -8.63
C ARG A 279 -0.60 -14.70 -7.12
N SER A 280 -1.57 -14.25 -6.32
CA SER A 280 -1.59 -14.52 -4.88
C SER A 280 -1.98 -15.96 -4.57
N LEU A 281 -2.56 -16.70 -5.51
CA LEU A 281 -3.14 -18.00 -5.26
C LEU A 281 -2.38 -19.12 -5.99
N ARG A 282 -2.20 -20.23 -5.28
CA ARG A 282 -1.69 -21.48 -5.85
C ARG A 282 -2.61 -22.64 -5.49
N ILE A 283 -3.16 -23.31 -6.50
CA ILE A 283 -3.95 -24.52 -6.31
C ILE A 283 -2.99 -25.69 -6.09
N LEU A 284 -2.99 -26.24 -4.87
CA LEU A 284 -2.08 -27.33 -4.48
C LEU A 284 -2.60 -28.72 -4.91
N THR A 285 -3.93 -28.86 -4.99
CA THR A 285 -4.58 -30.11 -5.49
C THR A 285 -5.38 -29.79 -6.75
N PRO A 286 -4.72 -29.67 -7.93
CA PRO A 286 -5.39 -29.30 -9.17
C PRO A 286 -6.30 -30.41 -9.71
N GLN A 287 -6.29 -31.60 -9.10
CA GLN A 287 -7.10 -32.76 -9.48
C GLN A 287 -7.73 -33.38 -8.24
N VAL A 288 -9.05 -33.60 -8.28
CA VAL A 288 -9.81 -34.26 -7.22
C VAL A 288 -10.65 -35.42 -7.80
N ARG A 289 -10.91 -36.43 -6.97
CA ARG A 289 -11.78 -37.58 -7.33
C ARG A 289 -12.97 -37.62 -6.41
N ILE A 290 -14.17 -37.76 -6.98
CA ILE A 290 -15.43 -37.78 -6.23
C ILE A 290 -16.20 -39.03 -6.67
N ARG A 291 -16.64 -39.83 -5.70
CA ARG A 291 -17.44 -41.02 -5.92
C ARG A 291 -18.90 -40.76 -5.54
N GLY A 292 -19.79 -40.84 -6.52
CA GLY A 292 -21.22 -40.60 -6.33
C GLY A 292 -21.51 -39.25 -5.69
N THR A 293 -22.18 -39.24 -4.53
CA THR A 293 -22.50 -38.04 -3.72
C THR A 293 -21.43 -37.69 -2.68
N GLY A 294 -20.24 -38.30 -2.78
CA GLY A 294 -19.10 -38.04 -1.93
C GLY A 294 -18.58 -36.61 -2.03
N ARG A 295 -17.55 -36.35 -1.26
CA ARG A 295 -16.89 -35.02 -1.23
C ARG A 295 -15.38 -35.14 -1.44
N ALA A 296 -14.79 -34.10 -1.99
CA ALA A 296 -13.37 -33.90 -2.07
C ALA A 296 -13.03 -32.44 -1.72
N TYR A 297 -11.74 -32.15 -1.50
CA TYR A 297 -11.28 -30.82 -1.12
C TYR A 297 -10.18 -30.36 -2.07
N VAL A 298 -10.39 -29.22 -2.71
CA VAL A 298 -9.33 -28.53 -3.46
C VAL A 298 -8.58 -27.64 -2.47
N GLN A 299 -7.29 -27.85 -2.34
CA GLN A 299 -6.41 -27.04 -1.49
C GLN A 299 -5.93 -25.82 -2.29
N ILE A 300 -6.20 -24.64 -1.76
CA ILE A 300 -5.82 -23.35 -2.36
C ILE A 300 -4.94 -22.61 -1.35
N HIS A 301 -3.68 -22.39 -1.70
CA HIS A 301 -2.75 -21.62 -0.91
C HIS A 301 -2.79 -20.15 -1.32
N ASN A 302 -3.09 -19.26 -0.39
CA ASN A 302 -2.89 -17.84 -0.55
C ASN A 302 -1.46 -17.48 -0.10
N GLU A 303 -0.59 -17.18 -1.05
CA GLU A 303 0.84 -16.89 -0.81
C GLU A 303 1.09 -15.43 -0.39
N SER A 304 0.05 -14.56 -0.43
CA SER A 304 0.13 -13.15 -0.07
C SER A 304 -0.28 -12.88 1.38
N ASP A 305 0.02 -11.67 1.86
CA ASP A 305 -0.47 -11.16 3.15
C ASP A 305 -1.83 -10.46 3.04
N ILE A 306 -2.52 -10.60 1.91
CA ILE A 306 -3.86 -10.05 1.67
C ILE A 306 -4.86 -11.21 1.78
N PRO A 307 -5.76 -11.24 2.78
CA PRO A 307 -6.82 -12.23 2.83
C PRO A 307 -7.87 -11.94 1.75
N TYR A 308 -8.42 -12.99 1.13
CA TYR A 308 -9.49 -12.85 0.14
C TYR A 308 -10.78 -13.49 0.62
N GLN A 309 -11.90 -12.87 0.25
CA GLN A 309 -13.25 -13.35 0.55
C GLN A 309 -13.98 -13.58 -0.78
N LEU A 310 -14.31 -14.83 -1.05
CA LEU A 310 -14.96 -15.23 -2.29
C LEU A 310 -16.43 -15.59 -2.03
N ARG A 311 -17.33 -15.02 -2.81
CA ARG A 311 -18.71 -15.49 -2.97
C ARG A 311 -18.76 -16.32 -4.23
N ILE A 312 -19.06 -17.62 -4.11
CA ILE A 312 -19.20 -18.53 -5.25
C ILE A 312 -20.53 -18.21 -5.95
N THR A 313 -20.46 -17.92 -7.24
CA THR A 313 -21.61 -17.59 -8.08
C THR A 313 -21.87 -18.63 -9.15
N GLY A 314 -20.85 -19.48 -9.44
CA GLY A 314 -20.96 -20.55 -10.40
C GLY A 314 -21.84 -21.70 -9.91
N SER A 315 -22.56 -22.32 -10.83
CA SER A 315 -23.30 -23.57 -10.61
C SER A 315 -22.78 -24.65 -11.56
N ASP A 316 -22.89 -25.90 -11.13
CA ASP A 316 -22.49 -27.05 -11.92
C ASP A 316 -23.58 -28.13 -11.76
N PRO A 317 -23.98 -28.82 -12.85
CA PRO A 317 -25.04 -29.80 -12.79
C PRO A 317 -24.69 -31.01 -11.93
N ASP A 318 -23.41 -31.38 -11.88
CA ASP A 318 -22.94 -32.61 -11.24
C ASP A 318 -22.26 -32.35 -9.89
N LEU A 319 -21.93 -31.07 -9.60
CA LEU A 319 -21.16 -30.66 -8.43
C LEU A 319 -21.87 -29.59 -7.61
N ALA A 320 -21.63 -29.61 -6.29
CA ALA A 320 -22.05 -28.57 -5.36
C ALA A 320 -20.82 -27.94 -4.71
N PHE A 321 -20.87 -26.63 -4.53
CA PHE A 321 -19.85 -25.80 -3.91
C PHE A 321 -20.44 -25.05 -2.70
N PRO A 322 -19.61 -24.64 -1.72
CA PRO A 322 -20.05 -23.71 -0.67
C PRO A 322 -20.40 -22.34 -1.28
N GLN A 323 -21.25 -21.57 -0.62
CA GLN A 323 -21.60 -20.23 -1.07
C GLN A 323 -20.46 -19.23 -0.88
N GLU A 324 -19.64 -19.44 0.14
CA GLU A 324 -18.52 -18.58 0.49
C GLU A 324 -17.24 -19.39 0.70
N LEU A 325 -16.12 -18.81 0.35
CA LEU A 325 -14.80 -19.32 0.63
C LEU A 325 -13.90 -18.17 1.13
N ARG A 326 -13.27 -18.36 2.28
CA ARG A 326 -12.24 -17.45 2.79
C ARG A 326 -10.87 -18.02 2.50
N LEU A 327 -9.98 -17.18 1.97
CA LEU A 327 -8.58 -17.49 1.69
C LEU A 327 -7.70 -16.65 2.63
N PRO A 328 -7.40 -17.13 3.84
CA PRO A 328 -6.60 -16.37 4.80
C PRO A 328 -5.20 -16.09 4.27
N ALA A 329 -4.61 -14.96 4.66
CA ALA A 329 -3.27 -14.55 4.30
C ALA A 329 -2.22 -15.61 4.68
N GLY A 330 -1.35 -15.99 3.76
CA GLY A 330 -0.26 -16.93 3.97
C GLY A 330 -0.69 -18.35 4.35
N ARG A 331 -1.94 -18.75 4.08
CA ARG A 331 -2.49 -20.04 4.52
C ARG A 331 -3.17 -20.81 3.40
N VAL A 332 -3.33 -22.12 3.62
CA VAL A 332 -4.11 -23.01 2.75
C VAL A 332 -5.57 -23.00 3.21
N ALA A 333 -6.47 -22.80 2.25
CA ALA A 333 -7.90 -22.97 2.42
C ALA A 333 -8.38 -24.24 1.66
N LEU A 334 -9.49 -24.80 2.10
CA LEU A 334 -10.11 -25.98 1.52
C LEU A 334 -11.45 -25.60 0.85
N LEU A 335 -11.50 -25.70 -0.48
CA LEU A 335 -12.76 -25.63 -1.22
C LEU A 335 -13.40 -27.01 -1.24
N GLU A 336 -14.50 -27.20 -0.52
CA GLU A 336 -15.29 -28.45 -0.58
C GLU A 336 -15.99 -28.55 -1.93
N VAL A 337 -15.84 -29.69 -2.59
CA VAL A 337 -16.54 -30.04 -3.81
C VAL A 337 -17.31 -31.34 -3.57
N ARG A 338 -18.62 -31.32 -3.77
CA ARG A 338 -19.50 -32.48 -3.50
C ARG A 338 -20.19 -32.93 -4.78
N GLY A 339 -20.24 -34.23 -5.03
CA GLY A 339 -21.02 -34.79 -6.12
C GLY A 339 -22.53 -34.70 -5.89
N ARG A 340 -23.31 -34.48 -6.95
CA ARG A 340 -24.78 -34.37 -6.92
C ARG A 340 -25.50 -35.64 -7.40
N GLY A 341 -24.82 -36.62 -8.01
CA GLY A 341 -25.42 -37.80 -8.57
C GLY A 341 -24.64 -39.07 -8.24
N LYS A 342 -25.35 -40.22 -8.05
CA LYS A 342 -24.73 -41.52 -7.72
C LYS A 342 -24.02 -42.15 -8.91
N ASP A 343 -24.55 -41.91 -10.13
CA ASP A 343 -24.14 -42.61 -11.35
C ASP A 343 -23.33 -41.72 -12.31
N ARG A 344 -22.79 -40.62 -11.80
CA ARG A 344 -21.98 -39.70 -12.60
C ARG A 344 -20.58 -40.27 -12.82
N GLU A 345 -20.11 -40.22 -14.06
CA GLU A 345 -18.79 -40.69 -14.46
C GLU A 345 -18.16 -39.70 -15.46
N GLY A 346 -16.85 -39.61 -15.42
CA GLY A 346 -16.10 -38.80 -16.36
C GLY A 346 -15.00 -37.96 -15.70
N ARG A 347 -14.14 -37.38 -16.53
CA ARG A 347 -13.04 -36.50 -16.15
C ARG A 347 -13.15 -35.21 -16.93
N ARG A 348 -13.13 -34.08 -16.25
CA ARG A 348 -13.24 -32.75 -16.87
C ARG A 348 -12.62 -31.63 -16.04
N MET A 349 -12.23 -30.57 -16.72
CA MET A 349 -11.94 -29.28 -16.06
C MET A 349 -13.23 -28.64 -15.56
N VAL A 350 -13.16 -28.09 -14.37
CA VAL A 350 -14.27 -27.40 -13.73
C VAL A 350 -13.85 -25.95 -13.50
N GLN A 351 -14.70 -25.03 -13.90
CA GLN A 351 -14.54 -23.59 -13.71
C GLN A 351 -15.58 -23.12 -12.69
N VAL A 352 -15.09 -22.66 -11.54
CA VAL A 352 -15.94 -22.16 -10.47
C VAL A 352 -15.90 -20.64 -10.48
N SER A 353 -16.96 -20.01 -11.02
CA SER A 353 -17.09 -18.55 -11.02
C SER A 353 -17.34 -18.02 -9.60
N CYS A 354 -16.69 -16.93 -9.27
CA CYS A 354 -16.83 -16.28 -7.97
C CYS A 354 -16.69 -14.73 -8.07
N GLN A 355 -17.14 -14.05 -7.04
CA GLN A 355 -16.86 -12.64 -6.78
C GLN A 355 -15.91 -12.53 -5.60
N VAL A 356 -14.80 -11.83 -5.76
CA VAL A 356 -13.84 -11.52 -4.70
C VAL A 356 -14.33 -10.26 -3.99
N THR A 357 -15.11 -10.43 -2.91
CA THR A 357 -15.95 -9.37 -2.33
C THR A 357 -15.18 -8.22 -1.68
N ASN A 358 -13.92 -8.45 -1.33
CA ASN A 358 -13.03 -7.42 -0.78
C ASN A 358 -12.01 -6.87 -1.80
N VAL A 359 -12.22 -7.12 -3.09
CA VAL A 359 -11.45 -6.53 -4.20
C VAL A 359 -12.39 -5.75 -5.10
N LEU A 360 -12.28 -4.42 -5.10
CA LEU A 360 -13.20 -3.54 -5.81
C LEU A 360 -12.56 -3.01 -7.10
N VAL A 361 -13.22 -3.24 -8.23
CA VAL A 361 -12.82 -2.73 -9.56
C VAL A 361 -13.58 -1.45 -9.95
N ARG A 362 -14.71 -1.20 -9.30
CA ARG A 362 -15.53 0.03 -9.32
C ARG A 362 -16.13 0.21 -7.94
N PRO A 363 -16.68 1.38 -7.59
CA PRO A 363 -17.49 1.51 -6.39
C PRO A 363 -18.53 0.38 -6.31
N GLU A 364 -18.54 -0.31 -5.17
CA GLU A 364 -19.47 -1.42 -4.86
C GLU A 364 -19.42 -2.63 -5.83
N THR A 365 -18.48 -2.65 -6.78
CA THR A 365 -18.37 -3.74 -7.77
C THR A 365 -17.16 -4.62 -7.45
N PRO A 366 -17.37 -5.84 -6.91
CA PRO A 366 -16.32 -6.80 -6.66
C PRO A 366 -15.67 -7.33 -7.94
N LEU A 367 -14.42 -7.75 -7.85
CA LEU A 367 -13.73 -8.47 -8.91
C LEU A 367 -14.42 -9.80 -9.17
N ALA A 368 -14.84 -10.04 -10.41
CA ALA A 368 -15.26 -11.37 -10.87
C ALA A 368 -14.01 -12.21 -11.19
N ALA A 369 -13.96 -13.45 -10.68
CA ALA A 369 -12.85 -14.37 -10.89
C ALA A 369 -13.34 -15.80 -11.11
N THR A 370 -12.42 -16.70 -11.52
CA THR A 370 -12.70 -18.10 -11.74
C THR A 370 -11.59 -18.95 -11.12
N LEU A 371 -11.98 -19.99 -10.39
CA LEU A 371 -11.07 -21.04 -9.93
C LEU A 371 -11.18 -22.24 -10.87
N GLU A 372 -10.04 -22.80 -11.31
CA GLU A 372 -10.01 -23.91 -12.23
C GLU A 372 -9.29 -25.12 -11.63
N PHE A 373 -9.92 -26.28 -11.71
CA PHE A 373 -9.33 -27.56 -11.30
C PHE A 373 -10.03 -28.72 -12.02
N GLU A 374 -9.37 -29.87 -12.02
CA GLU A 374 -9.90 -31.07 -12.67
C GLU A 374 -10.67 -31.94 -11.68
N VAL A 375 -11.81 -32.47 -12.12
CA VAL A 375 -12.61 -33.40 -11.35
C VAL A 375 -12.75 -34.72 -12.14
N THR A 376 -12.48 -35.84 -11.46
CA THR A 376 -12.83 -37.19 -11.92
C THR A 376 -14.02 -37.68 -11.09
N LEU A 377 -15.14 -37.92 -11.75
CA LEU A 377 -16.34 -38.53 -11.17
C LEU A 377 -16.33 -40.01 -11.41
N SER A 378 -16.78 -40.80 -10.44
CA SER A 378 -17.02 -42.25 -10.59
C SER A 378 -18.32 -42.62 -9.88
N PRO A 379 -19.06 -43.65 -10.37
CA PRO A 379 -20.29 -44.13 -9.75
C PRO A 379 -20.07 -44.58 -8.30
N GLN A 380 -21.14 -44.49 -7.52
CA GLN A 380 -21.20 -45.10 -6.19
C GLN A 380 -21.53 -46.59 -6.39
N PRO A 381 -20.83 -47.54 -5.71
CA PRO A 381 -21.16 -48.94 -5.79
C PRO A 381 -22.53 -49.23 -5.22
#